data_d673fa0d42330f93bd5d62c0b8bc121d
#
_entry.id   d673fa0d42330f93bd5d62c0b8bc121d
#
_cell.length_a   1.000
_cell.length_b   1.000
_cell.length_c   1.000
_cell.angle_alpha   90.00
_cell.angle_beta   90.00
_cell.angle_gamma   90.00
#
_symmetry.space_group_name_H-M   'P 1'
#
loop_
_entity.id
_entity.type
_entity.pdbx_description
1 polymer ?
#
loop_
_entity_poly.entity_id
_entity_poly.type
_entity_poly.pdbx_seq_one_letter_code
_entity_poly.pdbx_strand_id
1 'polypeptide(L)'
;MKKIVKYSSLAALGLVAAGVLAACSGGDKKDTATSEAASGKKEIIVATNASPKPFNYEENGELTGYEIEVVRAIFKDSDKYDVKFEKTEWSGVFAGLDSDRYQMAVNNISYTKERAEKYLYAAPTAKNPNVLVVKKDDDSIKSLDDIRGKSTEVVHG
;
A
#
# COMPACT_ATOMS: atom_id res chain seq x y z
N MET A 1 57.70 9.11 -17.86
CA MET A 1 58.78 8.27 -17.28
C MET A 1 58.16 7.04 -16.61
N LYS A 2 58.57 5.93 -17.10
CA LYS A 2 58.21 4.57 -16.76
C LYS A 2 58.51 4.22 -15.30
N LYS A 3 57.67 3.42 -14.67
CA LYS A 3 58.17 2.22 -13.96
C LYS A 3 57.00 1.25 -13.69
N ILE A 4 57.10 0.18 -14.39
CA ILE A 4 56.46 -1.12 -14.22
C ILE A 4 57.22 -1.85 -13.11
N VAL A 5 56.52 -2.49 -12.20
CA VAL A 5 57.09 -3.62 -11.44
C VAL A 5 56.06 -4.75 -11.46
N LYS A 6 56.56 -5.86 -11.93
CA LYS A 6 55.97 -7.18 -12.14
C LYS A 6 56.28 -8.13 -10.97
N TYR A 7 55.52 -9.24 -10.99
CA TYR A 7 55.79 -10.60 -10.45
C TYR A 7 55.53 -10.80 -8.93
N SER A 8 55.07 -11.93 -8.45
CA SER A 8 54.93 -13.31 -8.96
C SER A 8 54.04 -14.11 -8.01
N SER A 9 53.24 -14.96 -8.57
CA SER A 9 53.00 -16.37 -8.31
C SER A 9 53.37 -16.97 -6.95
N LEU A 10 52.47 -17.70 -6.33
CA LEU A 10 52.63 -19.15 -6.14
C LEU A 10 51.33 -19.79 -5.63
N ALA A 11 51.05 -20.90 -6.22
CA ALA A 11 49.98 -21.83 -6.05
C ALA A 11 50.08 -22.64 -4.76
N ALA A 12 48.93 -23.05 -4.25
CA ALA A 12 48.82 -24.33 -3.55
C ALA A 12 47.35 -24.80 -3.62
N LEU A 13 47.23 -25.84 -4.31
CA LEU A 13 46.29 -26.93 -4.36
C LEU A 13 45.60 -27.25 -3.03
N GLY A 14 44.34 -27.55 -3.11
CA GLY A 14 43.56 -28.23 -2.08
C GLY A 14 42.21 -28.67 -2.66
N LEU A 15 42.22 -29.80 -3.35
CA LEU A 15 41.02 -30.55 -3.73
C LEU A 15 40.31 -31.08 -2.48
N VAL A 16 38.99 -30.91 -2.34
CA VAL A 16 38.10 -31.98 -1.94
C VAL A 16 36.75 -31.77 -2.63
N ALA A 17 36.37 -32.82 -3.26
CA ALA A 17 35.26 -33.08 -4.14
C ALA A 17 33.95 -33.41 -3.39
N ALA A 18 32.97 -33.58 -4.21
CA ALA A 18 31.68 -34.25 -4.02
C ALA A 18 30.62 -33.37 -3.29
N GLY A 19 29.59 -33.00 -3.91
CA GLY A 19 28.64 -33.66 -4.79
C GLY A 19 27.27 -33.42 -4.20
N VAL A 20 26.41 -32.93 -4.95
CA VAL A 20 25.10 -33.45 -5.28
C VAL A 20 24.38 -32.41 -6.12
N LEU A 21 24.40 -32.63 -7.42
CA LEU A 21 23.38 -32.10 -8.32
C LEU A 21 22.09 -32.89 -8.05
N ALA A 22 21.09 -32.23 -7.50
CA ALA A 22 19.73 -32.68 -7.65
C ALA A 22 19.01 -31.66 -8.53
N ALA A 23 18.96 -31.95 -9.80
CA ALA A 23 18.01 -31.35 -10.72
C ALA A 23 16.62 -31.80 -10.30
N CYS A 24 15.77 -30.87 -9.97
CA CYS A 24 14.31 -31.07 -10.02
C CYS A 24 13.72 -30.09 -11.00
N SER A 25 13.35 -30.68 -12.13
CA SER A 25 12.49 -30.19 -13.16
C SER A 25 11.09 -29.85 -12.62
N GLY A 26 10.56 -28.74 -13.07
CA GLY A 26 9.13 -28.61 -13.38
C GLY A 26 8.24 -28.03 -12.29
N GLY A 27 7.64 -26.91 -12.60
CA GLY A 27 6.44 -26.44 -11.95
C GLY A 27 6.46 -24.93 -11.66
N ASP A 28 6.02 -24.15 -12.64
CA ASP A 28 5.63 -22.78 -12.41
C ASP A 28 4.59 -22.70 -11.28
N LYS A 29 5.02 -22.32 -10.12
CA LYS A 29 4.18 -21.68 -9.11
C LYS A 29 4.86 -20.39 -8.73
N LYS A 30 4.25 -19.33 -9.14
CA LYS A 30 4.54 -17.96 -8.71
C LYS A 30 4.23 -17.89 -7.21
N ASP A 31 5.21 -18.27 -6.40
CA ASP A 31 5.14 -18.10 -4.96
C ASP A 31 5.25 -16.60 -4.67
N THR A 32 4.10 -15.99 -4.48
CA THR A 32 4.01 -14.69 -3.83
C THR A 32 4.57 -14.88 -2.43
N ALA A 33 5.77 -14.37 -2.19
CA ALA A 33 6.42 -14.43 -0.88
C ALA A 33 5.61 -13.54 0.08
N THR A 34 4.61 -14.15 0.71
CA THR A 34 3.97 -13.55 1.88
C THR A 34 4.98 -13.69 3.02
N SER A 35 5.50 -12.59 3.51
CA SER A 35 6.35 -12.56 4.69
C SER A 35 5.58 -13.19 5.87
N GLU A 36 6.07 -14.31 6.40
CA GLU A 36 5.54 -14.84 7.65
C GLU A 36 6.03 -13.94 8.78
N ALA A 37 5.10 -13.39 9.54
CA ALA A 37 5.40 -12.67 10.76
C ALA A 37 6.03 -13.61 11.79
N ALA A 38 6.83 -13.07 12.71
CA ALA A 38 7.49 -13.83 13.79
C ALA A 38 6.53 -14.62 14.70
N SER A 39 5.21 -14.37 14.58
CA SER A 39 4.12 -15.04 15.30
C SER A 39 3.57 -16.29 14.62
N GLY A 40 4.04 -16.64 13.41
CA GLY A 40 3.42 -17.70 12.58
C GLY A 40 2.12 -17.26 11.89
N LYS A 41 1.71 -15.99 12.06
CA LYS A 41 0.56 -15.41 11.38
C LYS A 41 0.98 -14.81 10.03
N LYS A 42 0.04 -14.74 9.08
CA LYS A 42 0.26 -14.03 7.82
C LYS A 42 0.21 -12.54 8.05
N GLU A 43 1.20 -11.85 7.56
CA GLU A 43 1.21 -10.39 7.58
C GLU A 43 0.28 -9.83 6.50
N ILE A 44 -0.54 -8.84 6.88
CA ILE A 44 -1.36 -8.03 5.98
C ILE A 44 -0.83 -6.61 6.04
N ILE A 45 -0.32 -6.13 4.92
CA ILE A 45 0.12 -4.75 4.79
C ILE A 45 -1.03 -3.91 4.26
N VAL A 46 -1.41 -2.90 5.04
CA VAL A 46 -2.52 -1.99 4.75
C VAL A 46 -1.94 -0.64 4.35
N ALA A 47 -2.17 -0.25 3.09
CA ALA A 47 -1.69 1.02 2.55
C ALA A 47 -2.63 2.19 2.88
N THR A 48 -2.04 3.34 3.17
CA THR A 48 -2.74 4.63 3.33
C THR A 48 -1.81 5.79 2.98
N ASN A 49 -2.34 6.94 2.54
CA ASN A 49 -1.54 8.15 2.41
C ASN A 49 -1.53 9.01 3.70
N ALA A 50 -2.28 8.59 4.71
CA ALA A 50 -2.37 9.25 6.01
C ALA A 50 -2.77 10.75 5.94
N SER A 51 -3.66 11.10 5.02
CA SER A 51 -4.03 12.50 4.77
C SER A 51 -5.48 12.87 5.15
N PRO A 52 -6.51 12.07 4.86
CA PRO A 52 -7.89 12.52 5.06
C PRO A 52 -8.35 12.39 6.53
N LYS A 53 -8.15 13.45 7.32
CA LYS A 53 -8.79 13.54 8.65
C LYS A 53 -10.32 13.59 8.50
N PRO A 54 -11.07 12.94 9.38
CA PRO A 54 -10.67 12.14 10.55
C PRO A 54 -10.46 10.64 10.25
N PHE A 55 -10.42 10.24 8.99
CA PHE A 55 -10.42 8.83 8.57
C PHE A 55 -9.09 8.13 8.77
N ASN A 56 -8.01 8.71 8.24
CA ASN A 56 -6.66 8.22 8.41
C ASN A 56 -5.65 9.38 8.34
N TYR A 57 -4.86 9.51 9.38
CA TYR A 57 -3.88 10.59 9.50
C TYR A 57 -2.77 10.22 10.48
N GLU A 58 -1.74 11.03 10.53
CA GLU A 58 -0.69 10.92 11.54
C GLU A 58 -0.92 11.93 12.67
N GLU A 59 -0.77 11.46 13.90
CA GLU A 59 -0.74 12.26 15.10
C GLU A 59 0.43 11.81 15.95
N ASN A 60 1.31 12.75 16.32
CA ASN A 60 2.54 12.47 17.10
C ASN A 60 3.44 11.38 16.47
N GLY A 61 3.45 11.24 15.14
CA GLY A 61 4.22 10.24 14.41
C GLY A 61 3.57 8.85 14.32
N GLU A 62 2.36 8.70 14.83
CA GLU A 62 1.60 7.45 14.75
C GLU A 62 0.41 7.57 13.79
N LEU A 63 0.19 6.53 13.00
CA LEU A 63 -0.99 6.42 12.17
C LEU A 63 -2.23 6.16 13.03
N THR A 64 -3.27 6.97 12.83
CA THR A 64 -4.53 6.91 13.57
C THR A 64 -5.69 7.36 12.68
N GLY A 65 -6.89 7.34 13.22
CA GLY A 65 -8.11 7.75 12.56
C GLY A 65 -9.13 6.63 12.44
N TYR A 66 -10.33 6.99 12.05
CA TYR A 66 -11.48 6.08 12.07
C TYR A 66 -11.21 4.77 11.32
N GLU A 67 -10.72 4.82 10.08
CA GLU A 67 -10.48 3.60 9.29
C GLU A 67 -9.31 2.77 9.83
N ILE A 68 -8.27 3.43 10.37
CA ILE A 68 -7.15 2.76 11.01
C ILE A 68 -7.65 1.94 12.22
N GLU A 69 -8.49 2.55 13.06
CA GLU A 69 -9.02 1.88 14.24
C GLU A 69 -10.03 0.78 13.89
N VAL A 70 -10.81 0.94 12.82
CA VAL A 70 -11.70 -0.12 12.30
C VAL A 70 -10.87 -1.35 11.89
N VAL A 71 -9.80 -1.16 11.11
CA VAL A 71 -8.93 -2.27 10.70
C VAL A 71 -8.27 -2.92 11.93
N ARG A 72 -7.74 -2.13 12.85
CA ARG A 72 -7.17 -2.67 14.10
C ARG A 72 -8.18 -3.52 14.86
N ALA A 73 -9.42 -3.04 14.99
CA ALA A 73 -10.48 -3.76 15.68
C ALA A 73 -10.87 -5.08 15.01
N ILE A 74 -10.92 -5.10 13.66
CA ILE A 74 -11.24 -6.31 12.89
C ILE A 74 -10.18 -7.40 13.12
N PHE A 75 -8.92 -7.04 13.17
CA PHE A 75 -7.83 -8.02 13.24
C PHE A 75 -7.27 -8.25 14.64
N LYS A 76 -7.77 -7.52 15.66
CA LYS A 76 -7.26 -7.54 17.03
C LYS A 76 -7.10 -8.97 17.60
N ASP A 77 -8.10 -9.80 17.41
CA ASP A 77 -8.15 -11.15 17.97
C ASP A 77 -7.97 -12.22 16.88
N SER A 78 -7.36 -11.87 15.76
CA SER A 78 -7.10 -12.80 14.67
C SER A 78 -5.95 -13.74 15.02
N ASP A 79 -6.19 -15.04 14.98
CA ASP A 79 -5.14 -16.06 15.11
C ASP A 79 -4.38 -16.30 13.80
N LYS A 80 -4.86 -15.74 12.68
CA LYS A 80 -4.34 -16.01 11.34
C LYS A 80 -3.53 -14.88 10.75
N TYR A 81 -3.80 -13.64 11.17
CA TYR A 81 -3.28 -12.44 10.51
C TYR A 81 -2.72 -11.43 11.52
N ASP A 82 -1.58 -10.86 11.16
CA ASP A 82 -1.03 -9.65 11.77
C ASP A 82 -1.14 -8.49 10.78
N VAL A 83 -1.52 -7.31 11.25
CA VAL A 83 -1.72 -6.13 10.39
C VAL A 83 -0.60 -5.15 10.62
N LYS A 84 0.00 -4.69 9.51
CA LYS A 84 0.90 -3.54 9.46
C LYS A 84 0.31 -2.46 8.58
N PHE A 85 0.45 -1.21 8.99
CA PHE A 85 0.09 -0.07 8.16
C PHE A 85 1.34 0.48 7.48
N GLU A 86 1.25 0.76 6.19
CA GLU A 86 2.31 1.40 5.43
C GLU A 86 1.80 2.70 4.81
N LYS A 87 2.51 3.80 5.11
CA LYS A 87 2.23 5.09 4.49
C LYS A 87 2.90 5.17 3.13
N THR A 88 2.13 5.58 2.14
CA THR A 88 2.60 5.80 0.77
C THR A 88 1.87 6.97 0.14
N GLU A 89 2.37 7.50 -0.96
CA GLU A 89 1.65 8.50 -1.74
C GLU A 89 0.37 7.91 -2.36
N TRP A 90 -0.63 8.75 -2.63
CA TRP A 90 -1.92 8.31 -3.17
C TRP A 90 -1.78 7.43 -4.42
N SER A 91 -0.92 7.83 -5.36
CA SER A 91 -0.62 7.04 -6.57
C SER A 91 0.00 5.69 -6.27
N GLY A 92 0.73 5.57 -5.16
CA GLY A 92 1.38 4.35 -4.71
C GLY A 92 0.41 3.34 -4.09
N VAL A 93 -0.76 3.76 -3.60
CA VAL A 93 -1.74 2.88 -2.96
C VAL A 93 -2.21 1.79 -3.94
N PHE A 94 -2.74 2.20 -5.08
CA PHE A 94 -3.26 1.25 -6.09
C PHE A 94 -2.14 0.50 -6.80
N ALA A 95 -1.04 1.17 -7.14
CA ALA A 95 0.13 0.50 -7.72
C ALA A 95 0.68 -0.61 -6.81
N GLY A 96 0.65 -0.39 -5.50
CA GLY A 96 1.06 -1.39 -4.53
C GLY A 96 0.07 -2.55 -4.38
N LEU A 97 -1.25 -2.31 -4.52
CA LEU A 97 -2.26 -3.37 -4.60
C LEU A 97 -2.08 -4.20 -5.87
N ASP A 98 -1.88 -3.55 -7.03
CA ASP A 98 -1.70 -4.20 -8.33
C ASP A 98 -0.44 -5.09 -8.39
N SER A 99 0.58 -4.76 -7.60
CA SER A 99 1.83 -5.51 -7.50
C SER A 99 1.91 -6.48 -6.32
N ASP A 100 0.82 -6.70 -5.60
CA ASP A 100 0.74 -7.53 -4.39
C ASP A 100 1.65 -7.04 -3.23
N ARG A 101 2.20 -5.82 -3.32
CA ARG A 101 2.96 -5.20 -2.22
C ARG A 101 2.06 -4.94 -1.02
N TYR A 102 0.82 -4.54 -1.27
CA TYR A 102 -0.21 -4.33 -0.26
C TYR A 102 -1.36 -5.29 -0.47
N GLN A 103 -1.90 -5.84 0.61
CA GLN A 103 -3.05 -6.73 0.57
C GLN A 103 -4.35 -5.99 0.84
N MET A 104 -4.27 -4.78 1.39
CA MET A 104 -5.42 -3.94 1.72
C MET A 104 -5.07 -2.46 1.59
N ALA A 105 -6.07 -1.62 1.38
CA ALA A 105 -5.92 -0.17 1.44
C ALA A 105 -7.07 0.46 2.20
N VAL A 106 -6.77 1.49 2.98
CA VAL A 106 -7.74 2.39 3.63
C VAL A 106 -7.29 3.83 3.43
N ASN A 107 -8.15 4.66 2.88
CA ASN A 107 -7.83 6.05 2.57
C ASN A 107 -9.06 6.89 2.24
N ASN A 108 -10.17 6.62 2.93
CA ASN A 108 -11.49 7.19 2.60
C ASN A 108 -11.84 6.97 1.11
N ILE A 109 -11.55 5.77 0.60
CA ILE A 109 -11.64 5.45 -0.82
C ILE A 109 -13.09 5.31 -1.23
N SER A 110 -13.56 6.24 -2.06
CA SER A 110 -14.90 6.19 -2.61
C SER A 110 -15.10 5.02 -3.57
N TYR A 111 -16.27 4.39 -3.49
CA TYR A 111 -16.67 3.39 -4.46
C TYR A 111 -16.89 4.02 -5.83
N THR A 112 -16.31 3.43 -6.87
CA THR A 112 -16.64 3.68 -8.27
C THR A 112 -16.75 2.36 -9.01
N LYS A 113 -17.53 2.32 -10.10
CA LYS A 113 -17.65 1.11 -10.94
C LYS A 113 -16.29 0.67 -11.47
N GLU A 114 -15.49 1.61 -11.95
CA GLU A 114 -14.16 1.34 -12.50
C GLU A 114 -13.24 0.69 -11.46
N ARG A 115 -13.23 1.21 -10.24
CA ARG A 115 -12.43 0.60 -9.15
C ARG A 115 -12.97 -0.77 -8.76
N ALA A 116 -14.29 -0.95 -8.72
CA ALA A 116 -14.92 -2.21 -8.34
C ALA A 116 -14.72 -3.33 -9.39
N GLU A 117 -14.38 -2.99 -10.62
CA GLU A 117 -13.99 -3.96 -11.65
C GLU A 117 -12.60 -4.57 -11.39
N LYS A 118 -11.76 -3.88 -10.63
CA LYS A 118 -10.37 -4.28 -10.35
C LYS A 118 -10.15 -4.72 -8.91
N TYR A 119 -10.86 -4.12 -7.95
CA TYR A 119 -10.64 -4.30 -6.52
C TYR A 119 -11.89 -4.75 -5.81
N LEU A 120 -11.72 -5.64 -4.84
CA LEU A 120 -12.80 -6.04 -3.95
C LEU A 120 -13.01 -4.97 -2.87
N TYR A 121 -14.21 -4.42 -2.81
CA TYR A 121 -14.63 -3.55 -1.72
C TYR A 121 -15.24 -4.35 -0.58
N ALA A 122 -14.82 -4.04 0.64
CA ALA A 122 -15.52 -4.48 1.85
C ALA A 122 -16.86 -3.74 2.01
N ALA A 123 -17.59 -4.03 3.08
CA ALA A 123 -18.77 -3.26 3.42
C ALA A 123 -18.41 -1.78 3.67
N PRO A 124 -19.30 -0.83 3.32
CA PRO A 124 -19.06 0.58 3.56
C PRO A 124 -18.81 0.87 5.04
N THR A 125 -17.74 1.56 5.35
CA THR A 125 -17.35 1.91 6.72
C THR A 125 -17.97 3.23 7.18
N ALA A 126 -18.19 4.17 6.23
CA ALA A 126 -18.74 5.49 6.53
C ALA A 126 -19.51 6.08 5.34
N LYS A 127 -20.33 7.10 5.61
CA LYS A 127 -20.86 8.02 4.60
C LYS A 127 -20.06 9.31 4.65
N ASN A 128 -19.50 9.69 3.52
CA ASN A 128 -18.77 10.94 3.37
C ASN A 128 -19.33 11.70 2.15
N PRO A 129 -20.41 12.47 2.31
CA PRO A 129 -21.03 13.19 1.20
C PRO A 129 -20.13 14.34 0.74
N ASN A 130 -20.01 14.52 -0.57
CA ASN A 130 -19.41 15.73 -1.12
C ASN A 130 -20.34 16.91 -0.92
N VAL A 131 -19.79 18.06 -0.59
CA VAL A 131 -20.51 19.31 -0.41
C VAL A 131 -19.88 20.42 -1.26
N LEU A 132 -20.69 21.40 -1.65
CA LEU A 132 -20.19 22.63 -2.25
C LEU A 132 -19.84 23.62 -1.14
N VAL A 133 -18.66 24.17 -1.21
CA VAL A 133 -18.22 25.25 -0.34
C VAL A 133 -18.16 26.53 -1.17
N VAL A 134 -18.88 27.54 -0.76
CA VAL A 134 -18.93 28.86 -1.41
C VAL A 134 -18.58 29.95 -0.40
N LYS A 135 -18.27 31.16 -0.88
CA LYS A 135 -18.08 32.30 0.01
C LYS A 135 -19.38 32.59 0.78
N LYS A 136 -19.25 32.97 2.05
CA LYS A 136 -20.40 33.21 2.95
C LYS A 136 -21.45 34.16 2.38
N ASP A 137 -21.01 35.15 1.61
CA ASP A 137 -21.86 36.20 1.07
C ASP A 137 -22.15 35.98 -0.44
N ASP A 138 -21.89 34.79 -0.97
CA ASP A 138 -22.19 34.42 -2.36
C ASP A 138 -23.52 33.69 -2.45
N ASP A 139 -24.58 34.43 -2.73
CA ASP A 139 -25.93 33.89 -2.95
C ASP A 139 -26.15 33.36 -4.38
N SER A 140 -25.16 33.40 -5.24
CA SER A 140 -25.28 33.00 -6.64
C SER A 140 -25.22 31.49 -6.86
N ILE A 141 -24.78 30.73 -5.85
CA ILE A 141 -24.64 29.26 -5.91
C ILE A 141 -25.41 28.64 -4.76
N LYS A 142 -26.53 27.99 -5.07
CA LYS A 142 -27.41 27.29 -4.10
C LYS A 142 -27.57 25.80 -4.43
N SER A 143 -27.19 25.38 -5.63
CA SER A 143 -27.33 24.03 -6.13
C SER A 143 -26.18 23.63 -7.07
N LEU A 144 -26.13 22.36 -7.44
CA LEU A 144 -25.18 21.86 -8.44
C LEU A 144 -25.42 22.47 -9.83
N ASP A 145 -26.65 22.87 -10.15
CA ASP A 145 -26.96 23.48 -11.44
C ASP A 145 -26.36 24.86 -11.61
N ASP A 146 -26.19 25.59 -10.50
CA ASP A 146 -25.65 26.94 -10.50
C ASP A 146 -24.14 26.98 -10.78
N ILE A 147 -23.43 25.84 -10.72
CA ILE A 147 -21.99 25.76 -11.03
C ILE A 147 -21.72 25.46 -12.50
N ARG A 148 -22.73 25.24 -13.34
CA ARG A 148 -22.53 25.01 -14.76
C ARG A 148 -21.81 26.20 -15.41
N GLY A 149 -20.70 25.92 -16.11
CA GLY A 149 -19.87 26.95 -16.75
C GLY A 149 -18.99 27.77 -15.79
N LYS A 150 -18.96 27.43 -14.49
CA LYS A 150 -18.06 28.04 -13.52
C LYS A 150 -16.84 27.14 -13.28
N SER A 151 -15.73 27.76 -12.87
CA SER A 151 -14.55 27.02 -12.41
C SER A 151 -14.77 26.53 -10.99
N THR A 152 -14.48 25.24 -10.75
CA THR A 152 -14.53 24.62 -9.43
C THR A 152 -13.19 23.99 -9.12
N GLU A 153 -12.78 24.07 -7.86
CA GLU A 153 -11.63 23.33 -7.35
C GLU A 153 -12.12 22.07 -6.66
N VAL A 154 -11.47 20.95 -6.96
CA VAL A 154 -11.76 19.67 -6.33
C VAL A 154 -10.48 19.06 -5.77
N VAL A 155 -10.59 18.43 -4.63
CA VAL A 155 -9.50 17.58 -4.10
C VAL A 155 -9.57 16.25 -4.80
N HIS A 156 -8.52 15.90 -5.53
CA HIS A 156 -8.37 14.56 -6.08
C HIS A 156 -8.07 13.56 -4.95
N GLY A 157 -8.96 12.63 -4.77
CA GLY A 157 -8.82 11.52 -3.84
C GLY A 157 -8.67 10.19 -4.56
#